data_8b76e5eae912868a06c33bac550b2449
#
_entry.id   8b76e5eae912868a06c33bac550b2449
#
_cell.length_a   1.000
_cell.length_b   1.000
_cell.length_c   1.000
_cell.angle_alpha   90.00
_cell.angle_beta   90.00
_cell.angle_gamma   90.00
#
_symmetry.space_group_name_H-M   'P 1'
#
loop_
_entity.id
_entity.type
_entity.pdbx_description
1 polymer ?
#
loop_
_entity_poly.entity_id
_entity_poly.type
_entity_poly.pdbx_seq_one_letter_code
_entity_poly.pdbx_strand_id
1 'polypeptide(L)'
;MKIAAYVLDINSNPLMPMSSFKRVRKLLKNNKAKVVRREPFTIKLLYDTKTKVVQPITLGVDTGSDKVGTAAITNNTVVYTSEVQIRNDISKKMDARRSNRRLRRNRKTRYRKPRFLNRSNSTKKDRFSPTIISKINSHIREIEFVKSILPIINLVLETGTFDPHLLKMEGQPFNLHWGYQKGPNYGFGNSKAACLNRDNYTCQCCKTKKGTLHAHHIVYRSNGGADTLDNLITICEACHKKLHDGELQLFESKINGKKKGTLKHATQMNSIRVQLLKHYPKALETFGFITKENRQLLGLPKSHVIDACVIASQGKMFDWDFQYFIKRHVPRQERVLAKGVRGERKIPTSKVHGFRRYDKIKYLGVTCFVKGRRSSGNFVLSDIDNKSIDFRTLGGLSNPNYKLLTRLNARGSTLSIKEKLLVK
;
A
#
# COMPACT_ATOMS: atom_id res chain seq x y z
N MET A 1 -1.20 17.74 22.14
CA MET A 1 -0.52 17.07 23.30
C MET A 1 0.74 16.34 22.84
N LYS A 2 1.90 16.56 23.49
CA LYS A 2 3.15 15.87 23.14
C LYS A 2 3.24 14.52 23.86
N ILE A 3 3.22 13.42 23.13
CA ILE A 3 3.40 12.07 23.69
C ILE A 3 4.87 11.82 23.99
N ALA A 4 5.18 11.49 25.27
CA ALA A 4 6.51 11.14 25.71
C ALA A 4 6.86 9.67 25.41
N ALA A 5 5.93 8.75 25.64
CA ALA A 5 6.10 7.33 25.34
C ALA A 5 4.77 6.62 25.18
N TYR A 6 4.74 5.63 24.28
CA TYR A 6 3.72 4.58 24.28
C TYR A 6 4.08 3.55 25.34
N VAL A 7 3.07 2.97 25.98
CA VAL A 7 3.25 2.13 27.16
C VAL A 7 2.61 0.78 26.94
N LEU A 8 3.36 -0.27 27.28
CA LEU A 8 2.87 -1.64 27.32
C LEU A 8 2.87 -2.13 28.77
N ASP A 9 1.90 -2.96 29.13
CA ASP A 9 1.89 -3.65 30.41
C ASP A 9 2.93 -4.79 30.47
N ILE A 10 2.99 -5.52 31.58
CA ILE A 10 3.90 -6.66 31.77
C ILE A 10 3.65 -7.78 30.76
N ASN A 11 2.44 -7.91 30.22
CA ASN A 11 2.05 -8.92 29.24
C ASN A 11 2.19 -8.41 27.79
N SER A 12 2.71 -7.17 27.61
CA SER A 12 2.86 -6.50 26.32
C SER A 12 1.54 -6.05 25.69
N ASN A 13 0.45 -5.93 26.46
CA ASN A 13 -0.78 -5.29 25.99
C ASN A 13 -0.60 -3.77 26.02
N PRO A 14 -1.14 -3.03 25.04
CA PRO A 14 -1.02 -1.60 25.00
C PRO A 14 -1.87 -0.92 26.10
N LEU A 15 -1.29 0.08 26.73
CA LEU A 15 -1.95 0.98 27.68
C LEU A 15 -2.01 2.39 27.08
N MET A 16 -2.68 3.31 27.81
CA MET A 16 -2.71 4.72 27.42
C MET A 16 -1.30 5.32 27.35
N PRO A 17 -1.01 6.14 26.33
CA PRO A 17 0.30 6.76 26.20
C PRO A 17 0.57 7.78 27.31
N MET A 18 1.82 7.95 27.69
CA MET A 18 2.26 8.94 28.66
C MET A 18 2.71 10.22 27.98
N SER A 19 2.32 11.38 28.53
CA SER A 19 2.78 12.70 28.10
C SER A 19 3.96 13.23 28.93
N SER A 20 4.14 12.74 30.15
CA SER A 20 5.18 13.21 31.08
C SER A 20 6.54 12.55 30.83
N PHE A 21 7.48 13.30 30.23
CA PHE A 21 8.87 12.86 30.06
C PHE A 21 9.59 12.60 31.41
N LYS A 22 9.27 13.38 32.46
CA LYS A 22 9.81 13.19 33.79
C LYS A 22 9.43 11.82 34.38
N ARG A 23 8.16 11.45 34.24
CA ARG A 23 7.64 10.14 34.70
C ARG A 23 8.28 8.97 33.95
N VAL A 24 8.41 9.09 32.64
CA VAL A 24 9.08 8.06 31.79
C VAL A 24 10.53 7.86 32.21
N ARG A 25 11.30 8.96 32.40
CA ARG A 25 12.70 8.89 32.89
C ARG A 25 12.81 8.24 34.27
N LYS A 26 11.90 8.59 35.22
CA LYS A 26 11.87 7.99 36.57
C LYS A 26 11.59 6.47 36.49
N LEU A 27 10.67 6.04 35.64
CA LEU A 27 10.36 4.59 35.45
C LEU A 27 11.57 3.82 34.91
N LEU A 28 12.28 4.39 33.92
CA LEU A 28 13.47 3.77 33.34
C LEU A 28 14.64 3.76 34.33
N LYS A 29 14.88 4.87 35.05
CA LYS A 29 15.97 4.97 36.08
C LYS A 29 15.76 3.96 37.21
N ASN A 30 14.54 3.77 37.65
CA ASN A 30 14.19 2.86 38.74
C ASN A 30 14.00 1.42 38.29
N ASN A 31 14.37 1.05 37.07
CA ASN A 31 14.18 -0.29 36.48
C ASN A 31 12.73 -0.82 36.53
N LYS A 32 11.74 0.09 36.63
CA LYS A 32 10.31 -0.25 36.60
C LYS A 32 9.76 -0.35 35.18
N ALA A 33 10.53 0.05 34.16
CA ALA A 33 10.20 -0.09 32.76
C ALA A 33 11.46 -0.37 31.93
N LYS A 34 11.26 -0.99 30.76
CA LYS A 34 12.32 -1.16 29.75
C LYS A 34 11.89 -0.61 28.40
N VAL A 35 12.86 -0.13 27.62
CA VAL A 35 12.61 0.34 26.24
C VAL A 35 12.43 -0.86 25.32
N VAL A 36 11.28 -0.95 24.65
CA VAL A 36 10.97 -2.00 23.67
C VAL A 36 11.20 -1.50 22.25
N ARG A 37 10.89 -0.22 22.01
CA ARG A 37 11.01 0.36 20.67
C ARG A 37 11.47 1.81 20.77
N ARG A 38 12.37 2.21 19.87
CA ARG A 38 12.88 3.58 19.81
C ARG A 38 11.98 4.51 18.99
N GLU A 39 11.30 3.99 17.97
CA GLU A 39 10.40 4.74 17.10
C GLU A 39 9.15 3.93 16.71
N PRO A 40 7.95 4.42 17.06
CA PRO A 40 7.70 5.44 18.10
C PRO A 40 8.21 4.96 19.44
N PHE A 41 8.61 5.90 20.30
CA PHE A 41 9.22 5.53 21.57
C PHE A 41 8.23 4.79 22.46
N THR A 42 8.54 3.52 22.75
CA THR A 42 7.65 2.61 23.46
C THR A 42 8.38 1.92 24.60
N ILE A 43 7.80 2.00 25.78
CA ILE A 43 8.30 1.33 26.98
C ILE A 43 7.36 0.23 27.41
N LYS A 44 7.91 -0.79 28.07
CA LYS A 44 7.15 -1.88 28.69
C LYS A 44 7.34 -1.79 30.19
N LEU A 45 6.26 -1.78 30.95
CA LEU A 45 6.28 -1.83 32.41
C LEU A 45 6.71 -3.21 32.86
N LEU A 46 7.45 -3.27 33.96
CA LEU A 46 7.94 -4.51 34.59
C LEU A 46 7.16 -4.87 35.85
N TYR A 47 6.05 -4.20 36.10
CA TYR A 47 5.12 -4.46 37.19
C TYR A 47 3.69 -4.42 36.69
N ASP A 48 2.79 -5.04 37.39
CA ASP A 48 1.36 -5.00 37.05
C ASP A 48 0.72 -3.69 37.57
N THR A 49 -0.16 -3.13 36.75
CA THR A 49 -0.91 -1.92 37.09
C THR A 49 -2.23 -2.31 37.77
N LYS A 50 -2.49 -1.74 38.95
CA LYS A 50 -3.70 -2.01 39.72
C LYS A 50 -5.00 -1.70 38.96
N THR A 51 -4.96 -0.69 38.11
CA THR A 51 -6.12 -0.27 37.28
C THR A 51 -5.72 -0.20 35.83
N LYS A 52 -6.52 -0.81 34.95
CA LYS A 52 -6.38 -0.75 33.50
C LYS A 52 -7.46 0.13 32.89
N VAL A 53 -7.55 1.38 33.36
CA VAL A 53 -8.50 2.35 32.79
C VAL A 53 -7.98 2.77 31.43
N VAL A 54 -8.77 2.50 30.40
CA VAL A 54 -8.47 2.83 29.01
C VAL A 54 -9.56 3.78 28.50
N GLN A 55 -9.14 4.95 28.02
CA GLN A 55 -10.04 5.84 27.32
C GLN A 55 -10.34 5.26 25.93
N PRO A 56 -11.53 5.48 25.36
CA PRO A 56 -11.85 5.01 24.03
C PRO A 56 -10.96 5.70 22.99
N ILE A 57 -10.19 4.88 22.25
CA ILE A 57 -9.37 5.36 21.14
C ILE A 57 -9.99 4.85 19.84
N THR A 58 -10.27 5.78 18.93
CA THR A 58 -10.70 5.48 17.57
C THR A 58 -9.53 5.58 16.61
N LEU A 59 -9.29 4.53 15.84
CA LEU A 59 -8.31 4.50 14.75
C LEU A 59 -9.02 4.74 13.42
N GLY A 60 -8.73 5.86 12.77
CA GLY A 60 -9.15 6.18 11.42
C GLY A 60 -8.06 5.80 10.42
N VAL A 61 -8.47 5.21 9.31
CA VAL A 61 -7.57 4.79 8.23
C VAL A 61 -8.10 5.29 6.89
N ASP A 62 -7.35 6.20 6.28
CA ASP A 62 -7.52 6.60 4.88
C ASP A 62 -6.82 5.57 4.01
N THR A 63 -7.59 4.69 3.36
CA THR A 63 -7.02 3.61 2.55
C THR A 63 -6.71 4.09 1.13
N GLY A 64 -5.50 3.84 0.67
CA GLY A 64 -5.06 4.24 -0.66
C GLY A 64 -4.28 3.16 -1.40
N SER A 65 -4.21 3.29 -2.71
CA SER A 65 -3.45 2.35 -3.55
C SER A 65 -1.94 2.60 -3.57
N ASP A 66 -1.50 3.78 -3.14
CA ASP A 66 -0.09 4.20 -3.12
C ASP A 66 0.34 4.69 -1.73
N LYS A 67 -0.54 5.40 -1.04
CA LYS A 67 -0.34 5.89 0.32
C LYS A 67 -1.48 5.44 1.22
N VAL A 68 -1.21 5.34 2.51
CA VAL A 68 -2.19 5.06 3.57
C VAL A 68 -1.99 6.08 4.67
N GLY A 69 -3.05 6.82 5.00
CA GLY A 69 -3.09 7.67 6.18
C GLY A 69 -3.63 6.88 7.38
N THR A 70 -3.05 7.07 8.57
CA THR A 70 -3.61 6.52 9.81
C THR A 70 -3.55 7.55 10.92
N ALA A 71 -4.62 7.65 11.71
CA ALA A 71 -4.67 8.50 12.87
C ALA A 71 -5.44 7.83 14.01
N ALA A 72 -4.95 7.95 15.23
CA ALA A 72 -5.65 7.51 16.42
C ALA A 72 -5.99 8.73 17.30
N ILE A 73 -7.27 8.85 17.66
CA ILE A 73 -7.81 10.00 18.42
C ILE A 73 -8.53 9.50 19.66
N THR A 74 -8.35 10.22 20.77
CA THR A 74 -9.11 10.06 22.00
C THR A 74 -9.44 11.45 22.56
N ASN A 75 -10.69 11.68 22.97
CA ASN A 75 -11.12 12.96 23.54
C ASN A 75 -10.60 14.19 22.78
N ASN A 76 -10.81 14.22 21.47
CA ASN A 76 -10.35 15.27 20.55
C ASN A 76 -8.82 15.46 20.44
N THR A 77 -8.03 14.63 21.12
CA THR A 77 -6.59 14.68 21.10
C THR A 77 -6.02 13.62 20.17
N VAL A 78 -5.17 14.02 19.27
CA VAL A 78 -4.44 13.12 18.37
C VAL A 78 -3.31 12.46 19.13
N VAL A 79 -3.38 11.14 19.29
CA VAL A 79 -2.36 10.35 20.01
C VAL A 79 -1.40 9.61 19.08
N TYR A 80 -1.75 9.45 17.81
CA TYR A 80 -0.86 8.87 16.80
C TYR A 80 -1.30 9.27 15.40
N THR A 81 -0.32 9.55 14.53
CA THR A 81 -0.59 9.75 13.10
C THR A 81 0.56 9.26 12.26
N SER A 82 0.24 8.74 11.09
CA SER A 82 1.25 8.40 10.07
C SER A 82 0.73 8.48 8.66
N GLU A 83 1.63 8.76 7.72
CA GLU A 83 1.46 8.54 6.30
C GLU A 83 2.42 7.43 5.87
N VAL A 84 1.90 6.36 5.30
CA VAL A 84 2.67 5.19 4.87
C VAL A 84 2.70 5.11 3.37
N GLN A 85 3.86 5.29 2.76
CA GLN A 85 4.05 5.01 1.34
C GLN A 85 4.18 3.50 1.11
N ILE A 86 3.26 2.96 0.33
CA ILE A 86 3.20 1.55 -0.02
C ILE A 86 4.24 1.26 -1.11
N ARG A 87 4.70 0.02 -1.15
CA ARG A 87 5.64 -0.44 -2.18
C ARG A 87 5.02 -0.48 -3.56
N ASN A 88 5.66 0.19 -4.52
CA ASN A 88 5.29 0.19 -5.95
C ASN A 88 6.28 -0.60 -6.83
N ASP A 89 7.35 -1.16 -6.24
CA ASP A 89 8.43 -1.87 -6.95
C ASP A 89 8.15 -3.36 -7.21
N ILE A 90 6.98 -3.88 -6.80
CA ILE A 90 6.65 -5.31 -6.84
C ILE A 90 6.62 -5.84 -8.28
N SER A 91 5.96 -5.13 -9.21
CA SER A 91 5.89 -5.54 -10.62
C SER A 91 7.29 -5.66 -11.22
N LYS A 92 8.13 -4.62 -11.09
CA LYS A 92 9.51 -4.62 -11.57
C LYS A 92 10.32 -5.80 -11.03
N LYS A 93 10.14 -6.15 -9.75
CA LYS A 93 10.81 -7.31 -9.14
C LYS A 93 10.27 -8.65 -9.63
N MET A 94 8.98 -8.74 -9.95
CA MET A 94 8.39 -9.95 -10.55
C MET A 94 8.90 -10.17 -11.97
N ASP A 95 9.06 -9.10 -12.77
CA ASP A 95 9.63 -9.16 -14.11
C ASP A 95 11.10 -9.56 -14.06
N ALA A 96 11.89 -8.99 -13.15
CA ALA A 96 13.27 -9.40 -12.93
C ALA A 96 13.39 -10.89 -12.53
N ARG A 97 12.47 -11.40 -11.68
CA ARG A 97 12.40 -12.83 -11.35
C ARG A 97 12.04 -13.69 -12.55
N ARG A 98 11.16 -13.20 -13.41
CA ARG A 98 10.77 -13.88 -14.66
C ARG A 98 11.97 -13.98 -15.61
N SER A 99 12.66 -12.89 -15.83
CA SER A 99 13.89 -12.85 -16.65
C SER A 99 14.98 -13.78 -16.11
N ASN A 100 15.28 -13.70 -14.81
CA ASN A 100 16.29 -14.59 -14.20
C ASN A 100 15.91 -16.09 -14.29
N ARG A 101 14.62 -16.43 -14.21
CA ARG A 101 14.19 -17.82 -14.42
C ARG A 101 14.36 -18.26 -15.86
N ARG A 102 14.10 -17.39 -16.86
CA ARG A 102 14.37 -17.67 -18.28
C ARG A 102 15.87 -17.93 -18.49
N LEU A 103 16.74 -17.03 -18.00
CA LEU A 103 18.18 -17.17 -18.11
C LEU A 103 18.71 -18.48 -17.48
N ARG A 104 18.17 -18.89 -16.33
CA ARG A 104 18.56 -20.15 -15.69
C ARG A 104 18.14 -21.38 -16.51
N ARG A 105 17.00 -21.34 -17.19
CA ARG A 105 16.56 -22.44 -18.06
C ARG A 105 17.46 -22.60 -19.26
N ASN A 106 17.92 -21.49 -19.83
CA ASN A 106 18.78 -21.51 -21.04
C ASN A 106 20.23 -21.86 -20.74
N ARG A 107 20.66 -21.89 -19.47
CA ARG A 107 22.06 -22.17 -19.10
C ARG A 107 22.42 -23.63 -19.00
N LYS A 108 21.46 -24.55 -18.96
CA LYS A 108 21.68 -25.97 -18.73
C LYS A 108 21.17 -26.79 -19.89
N THR A 109 21.89 -27.82 -20.24
CA THR A 109 21.61 -28.77 -21.31
C THR A 109 20.27 -29.49 -21.19
N ARG A 110 19.69 -29.55 -19.99
CA ARG A 110 18.39 -30.20 -19.79
C ARG A 110 17.25 -29.21 -20.05
N TYR A 111 16.62 -29.31 -21.20
CA TYR A 111 15.42 -28.56 -21.55
C TYR A 111 14.25 -29.03 -20.70
N ARG A 112 13.58 -28.09 -20.02
CA ARG A 112 12.30 -28.34 -19.36
C ARG A 112 11.22 -27.56 -20.08
N LYS A 113 10.12 -28.21 -20.45
CA LYS A 113 8.97 -27.54 -21.06
C LYS A 113 8.56 -26.32 -20.23
N PRO A 114 8.37 -25.15 -20.84
CA PRO A 114 7.94 -23.97 -20.13
C PRO A 114 6.53 -24.16 -19.57
N ARG A 115 6.35 -23.85 -18.30
CA ARG A 115 5.04 -23.89 -17.62
C ARG A 115 4.42 -22.49 -17.64
N PHE A 116 4.01 -22.02 -18.80
CA PHE A 116 3.55 -20.64 -18.98
C PHE A 116 2.22 -20.37 -18.33
N LEU A 117 1.29 -21.31 -18.38
CA LEU A 117 -0.10 -21.11 -18.00
C LEU A 117 -0.46 -21.56 -16.59
N ASN A 118 0.51 -22.03 -15.79
CA ASN A 118 0.25 -22.54 -14.43
C ASN A 118 -0.43 -21.53 -13.49
N ARG A 119 -0.44 -20.24 -13.84
CA ARG A 119 -1.10 -19.20 -13.06
C ARG A 119 -2.41 -18.74 -13.63
N SER A 120 -2.56 -18.68 -14.95
CA SER A 120 -3.81 -18.33 -15.62
C SER A 120 -4.89 -19.38 -15.39
N ASN A 121 -4.49 -20.65 -15.34
CA ASN A 121 -5.37 -21.78 -15.09
C ASN A 121 -5.49 -22.16 -13.61
N SER A 122 -5.04 -21.28 -12.69
CA SER A 122 -5.17 -21.57 -11.27
C SER A 122 -6.62 -21.45 -10.82
N THR A 123 -7.22 -22.55 -10.43
CA THR A 123 -8.57 -22.65 -9.84
C THR A 123 -8.62 -22.28 -8.37
N LYS A 124 -7.49 -21.89 -7.76
CA LYS A 124 -7.44 -21.47 -6.35
C LYS A 124 -8.31 -20.24 -6.16
N LYS A 125 -9.35 -20.35 -5.35
CA LYS A 125 -10.16 -19.23 -4.89
C LYS A 125 -9.27 -18.15 -4.22
N ASP A 126 -9.69 -16.90 -4.30
CA ASP A 126 -9.04 -15.74 -3.66
C ASP A 126 -7.57 -15.53 -4.03
N ARG A 127 -7.18 -15.95 -5.23
CA ARG A 127 -5.83 -15.75 -5.70
C ARG A 127 -5.62 -14.34 -6.24
N PHE A 128 -4.99 -13.52 -5.43
CA PHE A 128 -4.56 -12.19 -5.85
C PHE A 128 -3.16 -12.16 -6.45
N SER A 129 -2.90 -11.14 -7.28
CA SER A 129 -1.55 -10.86 -7.77
C SER A 129 -0.62 -10.48 -6.59
N PRO A 130 0.71 -10.75 -6.69
CA PRO A 130 1.66 -10.36 -5.65
C PRO A 130 1.63 -8.88 -5.29
N THR A 131 1.25 -8.01 -6.24
CA THR A 131 1.11 -6.56 -6.01
C THR A 131 -0.08 -6.27 -5.09
N ILE A 132 -1.23 -6.86 -5.36
CA ILE A 132 -2.45 -6.69 -4.53
C ILE A 132 -2.21 -7.24 -3.13
N ILE A 133 -1.66 -8.47 -3.01
CA ILE A 133 -1.31 -9.07 -1.71
C ILE A 133 -0.37 -8.15 -0.92
N SER A 134 0.64 -7.58 -1.58
CA SER A 134 1.57 -6.66 -0.91
C SER A 134 0.88 -5.40 -0.41
N LYS A 135 -0.08 -4.85 -1.16
CA LYS A 135 -0.85 -3.67 -0.76
C LYS A 135 -1.79 -3.98 0.41
N ILE A 136 -2.56 -5.05 0.34
CA ILE A 136 -3.42 -5.52 1.44
C ILE A 136 -2.59 -5.68 2.72
N ASN A 137 -1.48 -6.43 2.64
CA ASN A 137 -0.60 -6.64 3.78
C ASN A 137 0.04 -5.35 4.30
N SER A 138 0.17 -4.31 3.48
CA SER A 138 0.68 -3.02 3.93
C SER A 138 -0.32 -2.29 4.81
N HIS A 139 -1.61 -2.30 4.44
CA HIS A 139 -2.69 -1.75 5.26
C HIS A 139 -2.82 -2.51 6.59
N ILE A 140 -2.93 -3.84 6.52
CA ILE A 140 -3.03 -4.69 7.72
C ILE A 140 -1.83 -4.45 8.65
N ARG A 141 -0.61 -4.39 8.11
CA ARG A 141 0.59 -4.17 8.91
C ARG A 141 0.56 -2.84 9.66
N GLU A 142 0.07 -1.76 9.03
CA GLU A 142 0.00 -0.48 9.71
C GLU A 142 -1.09 -0.47 10.78
N ILE A 143 -2.26 -1.03 10.50
CA ILE A 143 -3.35 -1.16 11.48
C ILE A 143 -2.87 -1.97 12.69
N GLU A 144 -2.31 -3.17 12.46
CA GLU A 144 -1.81 -4.02 13.55
C GLU A 144 -0.63 -3.39 14.29
N PHE A 145 0.20 -2.61 13.59
CA PHE A 145 1.26 -1.85 14.24
C PHE A 145 0.69 -0.84 15.24
N VAL A 146 -0.34 -0.07 14.86
CA VAL A 146 -0.97 0.91 15.76
C VAL A 146 -1.66 0.19 16.92
N LYS A 147 -2.39 -0.89 16.66
CA LYS A 147 -3.00 -1.74 17.70
C LYS A 147 -1.97 -2.32 18.66
N SER A 148 -0.74 -2.55 18.22
CA SER A 148 0.33 -3.07 19.11
C SER A 148 0.90 -2.05 20.09
N ILE A 149 0.60 -0.77 19.93
CA ILE A 149 1.12 0.32 20.77
C ILE A 149 0.03 1.16 21.44
N LEU A 150 -1.21 1.05 20.99
CA LEU A 150 -2.38 1.76 21.51
C LEU A 150 -3.57 0.81 21.70
N PRO A 151 -4.34 0.97 22.78
CA PRO A 151 -5.54 0.17 23.04
C PRO A 151 -6.71 0.68 22.18
N ILE A 152 -6.73 0.30 20.91
CA ILE A 152 -7.73 0.70 19.94
C ILE A 152 -9.05 -0.04 20.22
N ILE A 153 -10.12 0.70 20.44
CA ILE A 153 -11.47 0.16 20.64
C ILE A 153 -12.23 0.18 19.32
N ASN A 154 -12.22 1.31 18.62
CA ASN A 154 -12.94 1.49 17.37
C ASN A 154 -11.97 1.59 16.20
N LEU A 155 -12.29 0.91 15.10
CA LEU A 155 -11.57 1.01 13.83
C LEU A 155 -12.53 1.55 12.77
N VAL A 156 -12.18 2.65 12.13
CA VAL A 156 -12.92 3.24 11.01
C VAL A 156 -12.07 3.20 9.76
N LEU A 157 -12.57 2.59 8.71
CA LEU A 157 -11.88 2.47 7.43
C LEU A 157 -12.57 3.34 6.39
N GLU A 158 -11.86 4.30 5.80
CA GLU A 158 -12.33 4.93 4.58
C GLU A 158 -12.06 3.98 3.42
N THR A 159 -13.09 3.67 2.66
CA THR A 159 -13.00 2.80 1.50
C THR A 159 -13.72 3.43 0.32
N GLY A 160 -13.51 2.88 -0.86
CA GLY A 160 -14.18 3.31 -2.07
C GLY A 160 -14.60 2.11 -2.91
N THR A 161 -15.80 2.18 -3.45
CA THR A 161 -16.25 1.29 -4.52
C THR A 161 -16.17 2.07 -5.82
N PHE A 162 -15.47 1.52 -6.79
CA PHE A 162 -15.26 2.17 -8.09
C PHE A 162 -15.79 1.26 -9.19
N ASP A 163 -16.64 1.80 -10.06
CA ASP A 163 -16.97 1.14 -11.31
C ASP A 163 -15.96 1.56 -12.40
N PRO A 164 -15.07 0.64 -12.83
CA PRO A 164 -14.08 0.95 -13.85
C PRO A 164 -14.69 1.35 -15.20
N HIS A 165 -15.90 0.94 -15.49
CA HIS A 165 -16.58 1.25 -16.75
C HIS A 165 -17.07 2.68 -16.75
N LEU A 166 -17.72 3.12 -15.67
CA LEU A 166 -18.17 4.49 -15.52
C LEU A 166 -17.02 5.49 -15.57
N LEU A 167 -15.89 5.15 -14.94
CA LEU A 167 -14.69 6.00 -14.94
C LEU A 167 -14.06 6.17 -16.34
N LYS A 168 -14.44 5.33 -17.32
CA LYS A 168 -13.99 5.45 -18.70
C LYS A 168 -14.92 6.27 -19.58
N MET A 169 -16.16 6.50 -19.18
CA MET A 169 -17.14 7.26 -19.98
C MET A 169 -16.76 8.74 -20.04
N GLU A 170 -16.73 9.28 -21.24
CA GLU A 170 -16.53 10.73 -21.47
C GLU A 170 -17.80 11.50 -21.17
N GLY A 171 -17.67 12.72 -20.63
CA GLY A 171 -18.79 13.64 -20.43
C GLY A 171 -19.63 13.41 -19.17
N GLN A 172 -19.31 12.42 -18.33
CA GLN A 172 -19.97 12.29 -17.04
C GLN A 172 -19.42 13.33 -16.06
N PRO A 173 -20.24 14.15 -15.43
CA PRO A 173 -19.79 15.09 -14.42
C PRO A 173 -19.23 14.32 -13.23
N PHE A 174 -17.95 14.54 -12.92
CA PHE A 174 -17.26 13.95 -11.76
C PHE A 174 -17.86 14.36 -10.39
N ASN A 175 -18.91 15.15 -10.38
CA ASN A 175 -19.56 15.71 -9.20
C ASN A 175 -20.71 14.86 -8.62
N LEU A 176 -20.97 13.68 -9.18
CA LEU A 176 -21.98 12.78 -8.63
C LEU A 176 -21.38 12.00 -7.46
N HIS A 177 -21.65 12.43 -6.25
CA HIS A 177 -21.12 11.85 -4.99
C HIS A 177 -21.27 10.33 -4.86
N TRP A 178 -22.21 9.72 -5.56
CA TRP A 178 -22.49 8.27 -5.55
C TRP A 178 -22.56 7.65 -6.95
N GLY A 179 -22.61 8.45 -8.00
CA GLY A 179 -22.85 8.00 -9.39
C GLY A 179 -21.72 7.15 -9.97
N TYR A 180 -20.46 7.38 -9.56
CA TYR A 180 -19.33 6.59 -10.06
C TYR A 180 -19.33 5.11 -9.56
N GLN A 181 -20.25 4.73 -8.68
CA GLN A 181 -20.44 3.35 -8.23
C GLN A 181 -21.45 2.58 -9.11
N LYS A 182 -22.29 3.28 -9.85
CA LYS A 182 -23.40 2.72 -10.65
C LYS A 182 -23.11 2.86 -12.15
N GLY A 183 -22.12 2.13 -12.64
CA GLY A 183 -21.79 2.08 -14.07
C GLY A 183 -22.55 0.97 -14.81
N PRO A 184 -22.22 0.73 -16.08
CA PRO A 184 -22.88 -0.29 -16.93
C PRO A 184 -22.87 -1.73 -16.38
N ASN A 185 -21.98 -2.02 -15.43
CA ASN A 185 -21.94 -3.31 -14.72
C ASN A 185 -22.75 -3.34 -13.43
N TYR A 186 -23.38 -2.23 -13.05
CA TYR A 186 -24.16 -2.16 -11.81
C TYR A 186 -25.34 -3.12 -11.86
N GLY A 187 -25.52 -3.92 -10.80
CA GLY A 187 -26.55 -4.95 -10.73
C GLY A 187 -26.19 -6.29 -11.38
N PHE A 188 -25.05 -6.39 -12.06
CA PHE A 188 -24.59 -7.64 -12.68
C PHE A 188 -23.42 -8.24 -11.88
N GLY A 189 -23.44 -9.58 -11.74
CA GLY A 189 -22.40 -10.31 -11.02
C GLY A 189 -21.01 -10.25 -11.68
N ASN A 190 -20.95 -9.98 -12.99
CA ASN A 190 -19.70 -9.83 -13.74
C ASN A 190 -19.93 -9.15 -15.11
N SER A 191 -18.83 -8.76 -15.78
CA SER A 191 -18.87 -8.11 -17.09
C SER A 191 -19.45 -9.00 -18.19
N LYS A 192 -19.38 -10.34 -18.06
CA LYS A 192 -20.02 -11.27 -19.00
C LYS A 192 -21.54 -11.12 -18.94
N ALA A 193 -22.13 -11.15 -17.75
CA ALA A 193 -23.57 -11.01 -17.58
C ALA A 193 -24.06 -9.65 -18.09
N ALA A 194 -23.34 -8.58 -17.80
CA ALA A 194 -23.65 -7.25 -18.30
C ALA A 194 -23.55 -7.15 -19.85
N CYS A 195 -22.53 -7.79 -20.46
CA CYS A 195 -22.37 -7.85 -21.91
C CYS A 195 -23.52 -8.63 -22.58
N LEU A 196 -23.85 -9.80 -22.04
CA LEU A 196 -24.97 -10.61 -22.56
C LEU A 196 -26.30 -9.85 -22.47
N ASN A 197 -26.55 -9.17 -21.37
CA ASN A 197 -27.76 -8.35 -21.18
C ASN A 197 -27.80 -7.16 -22.14
N ARG A 198 -26.70 -6.42 -22.30
CA ARG A 198 -26.59 -5.31 -23.25
C ARG A 198 -26.93 -5.74 -24.67
N ASP A 199 -26.50 -6.93 -25.06
CA ASP A 199 -26.66 -7.49 -26.40
C ASP A 199 -27.95 -8.33 -26.51
N ASN A 200 -28.88 -8.21 -25.56
CA ASN A 200 -30.16 -8.92 -25.48
C ASN A 200 -30.03 -10.43 -25.67
N TYR A 201 -28.98 -11.04 -25.09
CA TYR A 201 -28.69 -12.47 -25.21
C TYR A 201 -28.66 -12.95 -26.67
N THR A 202 -28.14 -12.11 -27.57
CA THR A 202 -28.12 -12.36 -28.99
C THR A 202 -26.69 -12.34 -29.53
N CYS A 203 -26.28 -13.33 -30.28
CA CYS A 203 -24.99 -13.32 -30.96
C CYS A 203 -24.92 -12.14 -31.93
N GLN A 204 -23.92 -11.29 -31.75
CA GLN A 204 -23.79 -10.08 -32.58
C GLN A 204 -23.25 -10.38 -33.98
N CYS A 205 -22.74 -11.59 -34.24
CA CYS A 205 -22.29 -12.02 -35.56
C CYS A 205 -23.44 -12.65 -36.39
N CYS A 206 -24.02 -13.76 -35.92
CA CYS A 206 -25.04 -14.52 -36.67
C CYS A 206 -26.48 -14.27 -36.19
N LYS A 207 -26.66 -13.39 -35.20
CA LYS A 207 -27.96 -12.99 -34.63
C LYS A 207 -28.76 -14.13 -33.97
N THR A 208 -28.17 -15.31 -33.76
CA THR A 208 -28.82 -16.38 -33.01
C THR A 208 -28.95 -16.06 -31.54
N LYS A 209 -30.04 -16.51 -30.94
CA LYS A 209 -30.28 -16.52 -29.48
C LYS A 209 -30.12 -17.91 -28.87
N LYS A 210 -29.90 -18.93 -29.73
CA LYS A 210 -29.82 -20.33 -29.33
C LYS A 210 -28.38 -20.74 -28.98
N GLY A 211 -28.22 -21.65 -28.03
CA GLY A 211 -26.94 -22.24 -27.64
C GLY A 211 -26.14 -21.40 -26.62
N THR A 212 -24.93 -21.84 -26.35
CA THR A 212 -24.04 -21.19 -25.40
C THR A 212 -23.50 -19.86 -25.94
N LEU A 213 -23.72 -18.80 -25.20
CA LEU A 213 -23.23 -17.46 -25.53
C LEU A 213 -21.98 -17.09 -24.68
N HIS A 214 -21.02 -16.47 -25.35
CA HIS A 214 -19.76 -16.03 -24.79
C HIS A 214 -19.61 -14.52 -24.91
N ALA A 215 -19.05 -13.88 -23.87
CA ALA A 215 -18.54 -12.52 -23.98
C ALA A 215 -17.08 -12.60 -24.45
N HIS A 216 -16.82 -12.18 -25.68
CA HIS A 216 -15.52 -12.22 -26.33
C HIS A 216 -14.88 -10.84 -26.36
N HIS A 217 -13.55 -10.79 -26.24
CA HIS A 217 -12.80 -9.52 -26.33
C HIS A 217 -12.61 -9.14 -27.81
N ILE A 218 -13.05 -7.94 -28.21
CA ILE A 218 -12.83 -7.40 -29.56
C ILE A 218 -11.32 -7.21 -29.78
N VAL A 219 -10.66 -6.49 -28.85
CA VAL A 219 -9.19 -6.45 -28.76
C VAL A 219 -8.75 -7.46 -27.72
N TYR A 220 -7.93 -8.43 -28.13
CA TYR A 220 -7.45 -9.47 -27.23
C TYR A 220 -6.65 -8.91 -26.04
N ARG A 221 -6.74 -9.56 -24.89
CA ARG A 221 -5.94 -9.21 -23.70
C ARG A 221 -4.43 -9.21 -23.96
N SER A 222 -3.95 -10.11 -24.86
CA SER A 222 -2.55 -10.13 -25.30
C SER A 222 -2.11 -8.83 -25.96
N ASN A 223 -3.04 -8.19 -26.67
CA ASN A 223 -2.84 -6.95 -27.42
C ASN A 223 -3.20 -5.69 -26.61
N GLY A 224 -3.42 -5.86 -25.28
CA GLY A 224 -3.73 -4.74 -24.38
C GLY A 224 -5.22 -4.45 -24.23
N GLY A 225 -6.11 -5.31 -24.75
CA GLY A 225 -7.57 -5.20 -24.60
C GLY A 225 -7.99 -5.23 -23.12
N ALA A 226 -8.95 -4.38 -22.76
CA ALA A 226 -9.49 -4.27 -21.41
C ALA A 226 -10.74 -5.14 -21.23
N ASP A 227 -11.05 -5.54 -19.98
CA ASP A 227 -12.26 -6.28 -19.60
C ASP A 227 -13.47 -5.34 -19.44
N THR A 228 -13.62 -4.36 -20.35
CA THR A 228 -14.68 -3.36 -20.32
C THR A 228 -15.76 -3.70 -21.33
N LEU A 229 -16.99 -3.30 -21.08
CA LEU A 229 -18.13 -3.64 -21.93
C LEU A 229 -17.97 -3.17 -23.38
N ASP A 230 -17.31 -2.03 -23.58
CA ASP A 230 -16.96 -1.49 -24.90
C ASP A 230 -16.00 -2.39 -25.70
N ASN A 231 -15.18 -3.18 -24.99
CA ASN A 231 -14.29 -4.17 -25.60
C ASN A 231 -14.84 -5.60 -25.57
N LEU A 232 -16.07 -5.80 -25.11
CA LEU A 232 -16.72 -7.10 -25.05
C LEU A 232 -17.90 -7.16 -26.06
N ILE A 233 -18.07 -8.30 -26.71
CA ILE A 233 -19.15 -8.57 -27.63
C ILE A 233 -19.73 -9.96 -27.37
N THR A 234 -21.05 -10.08 -27.46
CA THR A 234 -21.71 -11.38 -27.30
C THR A 234 -21.64 -12.17 -28.59
N ILE A 235 -21.09 -13.37 -28.55
CA ILE A 235 -21.03 -14.31 -29.70
C ILE A 235 -21.41 -15.72 -29.26
N CYS A 236 -22.01 -16.49 -30.16
CA CYS A 236 -22.31 -17.92 -29.93
C CYS A 236 -21.05 -18.77 -30.08
N GLU A 237 -21.09 -19.99 -29.57
CA GLU A 237 -19.94 -20.91 -29.59
C GLU A 237 -19.42 -21.18 -31.02
N ALA A 238 -20.29 -21.32 -32.00
CA ALA A 238 -19.89 -21.53 -33.39
C ALA A 238 -19.15 -20.33 -33.98
N CYS A 239 -19.66 -19.11 -33.77
CA CYS A 239 -18.96 -17.87 -34.18
C CYS A 239 -17.67 -17.66 -33.40
N HIS A 240 -17.63 -18.04 -32.12
CA HIS A 240 -16.45 -17.97 -31.30
C HIS A 240 -15.32 -18.86 -31.85
N LYS A 241 -15.64 -20.07 -32.26
CA LYS A 241 -14.70 -21.00 -32.91
C LYS A 241 -14.17 -20.42 -34.21
N LYS A 242 -15.05 -20.00 -35.11
CA LYS A 242 -14.69 -19.39 -36.40
C LYS A 242 -13.77 -18.18 -36.26
N LEU A 243 -13.98 -17.40 -35.21
CA LEU A 243 -13.14 -16.22 -34.91
C LEU A 243 -11.72 -16.62 -34.46
N HIS A 244 -11.59 -17.69 -33.66
CA HIS A 244 -10.30 -18.22 -33.26
C HIS A 244 -9.56 -18.95 -34.36
N ASP A 245 -10.32 -19.58 -35.29
CA ASP A 245 -9.76 -20.26 -36.47
C ASP A 245 -9.40 -19.28 -37.61
N GLY A 246 -9.71 -17.98 -37.42
CA GLY A 246 -9.36 -16.92 -38.38
C GLY A 246 -10.37 -16.77 -39.54
N GLU A 247 -11.42 -17.53 -39.52
CA GLU A 247 -12.51 -17.50 -40.57
C GLU A 247 -13.43 -16.28 -40.41
N LEU A 248 -13.45 -15.65 -39.21
CA LEU A 248 -14.28 -14.50 -38.91
C LEU A 248 -13.40 -13.39 -38.34
N GLN A 249 -13.59 -12.17 -38.82
CA GLN A 249 -12.89 -10.99 -38.25
C GLN A 249 -13.92 -10.05 -37.64
N LEU A 250 -13.64 -9.59 -36.41
CA LEU A 250 -14.39 -8.51 -35.76
C LEU A 250 -13.79 -7.18 -36.14
N PHE A 251 -14.62 -6.27 -36.66
CA PHE A 251 -14.16 -4.93 -36.99
C PHE A 251 -13.77 -4.14 -35.70
N GLU A 252 -12.50 -3.81 -35.58
CA GLU A 252 -11.95 -2.99 -34.48
C GLU A 252 -12.38 -1.51 -34.53
N SER A 253 -13.07 -1.09 -35.62
CA SER A 253 -13.40 0.30 -35.92
C SER A 253 -14.31 1.02 -34.91
N LYS A 254 -14.90 0.31 -33.97
CA LYS A 254 -15.71 0.90 -32.88
C LYS A 254 -14.94 1.21 -31.59
N ILE A 255 -13.65 0.93 -31.56
CA ILE A 255 -12.83 1.20 -30.36
C ILE A 255 -11.99 2.44 -30.60
N ASN A 256 -12.63 3.57 -30.80
CA ASN A 256 -11.98 4.90 -30.74
C ASN A 256 -11.71 5.30 -29.27
N GLY A 257 -10.90 4.51 -28.58
CA GLY A 257 -10.42 4.85 -27.24
C GLY A 257 -8.97 5.30 -27.30
N LYS A 258 -8.69 6.61 -27.33
CA LYS A 258 -7.39 7.13 -26.88
C LYS A 258 -7.02 6.35 -25.62
N LYS A 259 -5.76 5.86 -25.51
CA LYS A 259 -5.26 5.17 -24.31
C LYS A 259 -5.44 6.07 -23.10
N LYS A 260 -6.61 6.05 -22.47
CA LYS A 260 -6.86 6.72 -21.19
C LYS A 260 -6.07 5.98 -20.11
N GLY A 261 -5.63 6.72 -19.10
CA GLY A 261 -4.84 6.20 -18.01
C GLY A 261 -5.42 4.91 -17.42
N THR A 262 -4.55 4.04 -16.92
CA THR A 262 -4.99 2.72 -16.44
C THR A 262 -5.88 2.87 -15.20
N LEU A 263 -7.05 2.26 -15.20
CA LEU A 263 -7.95 2.14 -14.04
C LEU A 263 -7.44 1.15 -12.97
N LYS A 264 -6.16 0.84 -13.03
CA LYS A 264 -5.49 -0.11 -12.15
C LYS A 264 -5.67 0.21 -10.67
N HIS A 265 -5.64 1.49 -10.31
CA HIS A 265 -5.79 1.92 -8.92
C HIS A 265 -7.22 1.65 -8.41
N ALA A 266 -8.24 1.98 -9.17
CA ALA A 266 -9.64 1.72 -8.83
C ALA A 266 -9.91 0.22 -8.62
N THR A 267 -9.49 -0.63 -9.55
CA THR A 267 -9.62 -2.09 -9.44
C THR A 267 -8.89 -2.65 -8.23
N GLN A 268 -7.70 -2.12 -7.92
CA GLN A 268 -6.94 -2.53 -6.75
C GLN A 268 -7.64 -2.13 -5.46
N MET A 269 -8.23 -0.91 -5.39
CA MET A 269 -8.95 -0.45 -4.21
C MET A 269 -10.18 -1.29 -3.92
N ASN A 270 -10.95 -1.69 -4.94
CA ASN A 270 -12.07 -2.62 -4.77
C ASN A 270 -11.62 -3.94 -4.12
N SER A 271 -10.49 -4.50 -4.57
CA SER A 271 -9.94 -5.74 -4.00
C SER A 271 -9.43 -5.54 -2.57
N ILE A 272 -8.79 -4.40 -2.28
CA ILE A 272 -8.29 -4.05 -0.95
C ILE A 272 -9.45 -3.90 0.03
N ARG A 273 -10.51 -3.17 -0.36
CA ARG A 273 -11.73 -2.98 0.44
C ARG A 273 -12.30 -4.31 0.92
N VAL A 274 -12.61 -5.22 0.00
CA VAL A 274 -13.20 -6.52 0.33
C VAL A 274 -12.32 -7.30 1.31
N GLN A 275 -11.02 -7.29 1.12
CA GLN A 275 -10.10 -8.04 1.98
C GLN A 275 -9.91 -7.38 3.36
N LEU A 276 -9.92 -6.05 3.44
CA LEU A 276 -9.84 -5.36 4.73
C LEU A 276 -11.11 -5.57 5.56
N LEU A 277 -12.29 -5.46 4.95
CA LEU A 277 -13.56 -5.72 5.65
C LEU A 277 -13.69 -7.20 6.09
N LYS A 278 -13.19 -8.13 5.28
CA LYS A 278 -13.12 -9.55 5.67
C LYS A 278 -12.16 -9.76 6.86
N HIS A 279 -11.05 -9.03 6.91
CA HIS A 279 -10.06 -9.14 7.99
C HIS A 279 -10.51 -8.45 9.28
N TYR A 280 -11.25 -7.34 9.15
CA TYR A 280 -11.77 -6.53 10.26
C TYR A 280 -13.30 -6.41 10.19
N PRO A 281 -14.05 -7.48 10.49
CA PRO A 281 -15.51 -7.48 10.33
C PRO A 281 -16.24 -6.52 11.26
N LYS A 282 -15.61 -6.07 12.35
CA LYS A 282 -16.14 -5.07 13.29
C LYS A 282 -15.73 -3.64 12.97
N ALA A 283 -14.99 -3.41 11.89
CA ALA A 283 -14.60 -2.06 11.49
C ALA A 283 -15.82 -1.31 10.93
N LEU A 284 -15.92 -0.04 11.29
CA LEU A 284 -16.89 0.88 10.69
C LEU A 284 -16.36 1.31 9.32
N GLU A 285 -17.21 1.33 8.31
CA GLU A 285 -16.87 1.78 6.98
C GLU A 285 -17.33 3.21 6.74
N THR A 286 -16.47 4.04 6.18
CA THR A 286 -16.81 5.39 5.69
C THR A 286 -16.33 5.57 4.25
N PHE A 287 -16.78 6.64 3.60
CA PHE A 287 -16.49 6.91 2.19
C PHE A 287 -15.81 8.25 2.01
N GLY A 288 -15.00 8.37 0.97
CA GLY A 288 -14.17 9.56 0.70
C GLY A 288 -14.98 10.85 0.51
N PHE A 289 -16.25 10.79 0.09
CA PHE A 289 -17.09 11.98 0.00
C PHE A 289 -17.47 12.52 1.38
N ILE A 290 -17.75 11.63 2.35
CA ILE A 290 -18.05 12.01 3.75
C ILE A 290 -16.80 12.64 4.38
N THR A 291 -15.64 12.01 4.21
CA THR A 291 -14.37 12.56 4.70
C THR A 291 -14.08 13.93 4.09
N LYS A 292 -14.30 14.10 2.78
CA LYS A 292 -14.11 15.38 2.09
C LYS A 292 -15.02 16.45 2.65
N GLU A 293 -16.30 16.17 2.82
CA GLU A 293 -17.30 17.12 3.36
C GLU A 293 -16.92 17.53 4.78
N ASN A 294 -16.70 16.58 5.67
CA ASN A 294 -16.29 16.85 7.06
C ASN A 294 -14.99 17.67 7.12
N ARG A 295 -14.01 17.34 6.28
CA ARG A 295 -12.74 18.09 6.21
C ARG A 295 -12.96 19.53 5.77
N GLN A 296 -13.83 19.76 4.79
CA GLN A 296 -14.17 21.11 4.29
C GLN A 296 -14.92 21.92 5.36
N LEU A 297 -15.87 21.30 6.06
CA LEU A 297 -16.58 21.94 7.19
C LEU A 297 -15.63 22.34 8.33
N LEU A 298 -14.57 21.56 8.56
CA LEU A 298 -13.54 21.87 9.54
C LEU A 298 -12.48 22.86 9.03
N GLY A 299 -12.55 23.32 7.77
CA GLY A 299 -11.58 24.24 7.17
C GLY A 299 -10.17 23.67 7.02
N LEU A 300 -10.02 22.32 6.98
CA LEU A 300 -8.72 21.66 6.98
C LEU A 300 -8.19 21.39 5.57
N PRO A 301 -6.86 21.53 5.34
CA PRO A 301 -6.24 21.25 4.05
C PRO A 301 -6.26 19.75 3.72
N LYS A 302 -6.18 19.41 2.43
CA LYS A 302 -6.17 18.00 1.98
C LYS A 302 -4.80 17.36 2.20
N SER A 303 -4.77 16.31 3.04
CA SER A 303 -3.65 15.38 3.14
C SER A 303 -4.13 14.04 3.67
N HIS A 304 -3.43 12.95 3.37
CA HIS A 304 -3.78 11.62 3.89
C HIS A 304 -3.77 11.55 5.42
N VAL A 305 -2.92 12.34 6.07
CA VAL A 305 -2.83 12.42 7.54
C VAL A 305 -4.06 13.12 8.11
N ILE A 306 -4.47 14.24 7.51
CA ILE A 306 -5.63 15.00 7.94
C ILE A 306 -6.91 14.21 7.66
N ASP A 307 -7.03 13.63 6.48
CA ASP A 307 -8.18 12.78 6.15
C ASP A 307 -8.32 11.62 7.16
N ALA A 308 -7.22 10.97 7.56
CA ALA A 308 -7.24 9.96 8.61
C ALA A 308 -7.67 10.52 9.98
N CYS A 309 -7.29 11.76 10.33
CA CYS A 309 -7.75 12.41 11.55
C CYS A 309 -9.26 12.71 11.49
N VAL A 310 -9.76 13.21 10.37
CA VAL A 310 -11.20 13.46 10.15
C VAL A 310 -12.00 12.16 10.26
N ILE A 311 -11.49 11.05 9.71
CA ILE A 311 -12.09 9.72 9.82
C ILE A 311 -12.12 9.27 11.30
N ALA A 312 -11.01 9.41 12.03
CA ALA A 312 -10.90 9.01 13.42
C ALA A 312 -11.80 9.85 14.36
N SER A 313 -11.91 11.15 14.08
CA SER A 313 -12.78 12.07 14.84
C SER A 313 -14.26 11.97 14.46
N GLN A 314 -14.58 11.26 13.37
CA GLN A 314 -15.92 11.20 12.78
C GLN A 314 -16.50 12.60 12.48
N GLY A 315 -15.68 13.49 11.96
CA GLY A 315 -16.05 14.87 11.63
C GLY A 315 -16.10 15.84 12.80
N LYS A 316 -15.73 15.42 14.02
CA LYS A 316 -15.63 16.33 15.17
C LYS A 316 -14.32 17.10 15.15
N MET A 317 -14.34 18.28 15.79
CA MET A 317 -13.10 19.08 15.99
C MET A 317 -12.08 18.30 16.80
N PHE A 318 -10.82 18.43 16.44
CA PHE A 318 -9.68 17.83 17.14
C PHE A 318 -8.48 18.80 17.15
N ASP A 319 -7.56 18.57 18.10
CA ASP A 319 -6.30 19.31 18.15
C ASP A 319 -5.39 18.90 17.00
N TRP A 320 -5.07 19.83 16.10
CA TRP A 320 -4.32 19.58 14.88
C TRP A 320 -2.86 20.09 14.91
N ASP A 321 -2.37 20.61 16.04
CA ASP A 321 -0.92 20.79 16.26
C ASP A 321 -0.27 19.49 16.73
N PHE A 322 0.05 18.61 15.80
CA PHE A 322 0.67 17.33 16.06
C PHE A 322 1.86 17.03 15.14
N GLN A 323 2.66 16.09 15.56
CA GLN A 323 3.71 15.50 14.74
C GLN A 323 3.24 14.16 14.19
N TYR A 324 3.58 13.88 12.93
CA TYR A 324 3.21 12.62 12.28
C TYR A 324 4.44 11.86 11.80
N PHE A 325 4.28 10.56 11.59
CA PHE A 325 5.31 9.70 11.05
C PHE A 325 5.13 9.57 9.53
N ILE A 326 6.15 9.98 8.77
CA ILE A 326 6.28 9.55 7.38
C ILE A 326 6.95 8.19 7.40
N LYS A 327 6.29 7.20 6.79
CA LYS A 327 6.76 5.83 6.72
C LYS A 327 6.86 5.36 5.28
N ARG A 328 7.86 4.54 5.00
CA ARG A 328 8.01 3.89 3.71
C ARG A 328 8.29 2.41 3.88
N HIS A 329 7.49 1.57 3.25
CA HIS A 329 7.72 0.14 3.22
C HIS A 329 8.86 -0.22 2.28
N VAL A 330 9.85 -0.94 2.79
CA VAL A 330 11.01 -1.39 2.03
C VAL A 330 11.10 -2.91 1.99
N PRO A 331 11.83 -3.50 1.02
CA PRO A 331 12.01 -4.94 0.95
C PRO A 331 12.68 -5.49 2.21
N ARG A 332 12.16 -6.59 2.73
CA ARG A 332 12.73 -7.27 3.91
C ARG A 332 14.12 -7.82 3.62
N GLN A 333 14.34 -8.33 2.41
CA GLN A 333 15.61 -8.88 1.95
C GLN A 333 16.12 -8.11 0.75
N GLU A 334 17.42 -7.89 0.74
CA GLU A 334 18.15 -7.32 -0.38
C GLU A 334 18.65 -8.47 -1.25
N ARG A 335 18.07 -8.63 -2.46
CA ARG A 335 18.64 -9.48 -3.48
C ARG A 335 19.38 -8.62 -4.47
N VAL A 336 20.67 -8.88 -4.61
CA VAL A 336 21.46 -8.33 -5.71
C VAL A 336 21.14 -9.12 -6.96
N LEU A 337 20.68 -8.42 -7.99
CA LEU A 337 20.61 -8.98 -9.33
C LEU A 337 22.01 -9.00 -9.89
N ALA A 338 22.58 -10.19 -10.08
CA ALA A 338 23.81 -10.32 -10.86
C ALA A 338 23.47 -9.94 -12.31
N LYS A 339 23.83 -8.73 -12.71
CA LYS A 339 23.98 -8.34 -14.12
C LYS A 339 25.42 -8.61 -14.50
N GLY A 340 25.67 -9.41 -15.53
CA GLY A 340 26.99 -9.61 -16.04
C GLY A 340 27.69 -10.90 -15.63
N VAL A 341 28.99 -10.95 -15.75
CA VAL A 341 29.85 -12.12 -15.59
C VAL A 341 29.86 -12.62 -14.15
N ARG A 342 29.79 -13.92 -13.95
CA ARG A 342 29.86 -14.57 -12.63
C ARG A 342 31.14 -14.17 -11.91
N GLY A 343 31.05 -13.67 -10.71
CA GLY A 343 32.18 -13.43 -9.82
C GLY A 343 32.48 -11.97 -9.49
N GLU A 344 32.04 -11.01 -10.31
CA GLU A 344 32.47 -9.61 -10.19
C GLU A 344 31.78 -8.77 -9.09
N ARG A 345 30.73 -9.26 -8.44
CA ARG A 345 30.03 -8.47 -7.42
C ARG A 345 29.74 -9.27 -6.16
N LYS A 346 30.69 -9.32 -5.27
CA LYS A 346 30.43 -9.62 -3.86
C LYS A 346 29.87 -8.37 -3.19
N ILE A 347 28.58 -8.07 -3.39
CA ILE A 347 27.92 -7.03 -2.59
C ILE A 347 27.64 -7.65 -1.22
N PRO A 348 28.14 -7.06 -0.14
CA PRO A 348 27.91 -7.59 1.19
C PRO A 348 26.41 -7.58 1.49
N THR A 349 25.80 -8.74 1.70
CA THR A 349 24.42 -8.88 2.18
C THR A 349 24.35 -8.78 3.72
N SER A 350 25.50 -8.95 4.37
CA SER A 350 25.72 -8.85 5.80
C SER A 350 25.96 -7.40 6.24
N LYS A 351 26.27 -7.22 7.50
CA LYS A 351 26.72 -5.93 8.04
C LYS A 351 28.11 -5.59 7.48
N VAL A 352 28.31 -4.32 7.16
CA VAL A 352 29.62 -3.73 6.85
C VAL A 352 29.89 -2.72 7.94
N HIS A 353 30.97 -2.89 8.68
CA HIS A 353 31.31 -2.07 9.85
C HIS A 353 30.12 -1.87 10.80
N GLY A 354 29.34 -2.93 11.04
CA GLY A 354 28.16 -2.91 11.93
C GLY A 354 26.85 -2.41 11.29
N PHE A 355 26.88 -1.80 10.10
CA PHE A 355 25.71 -1.20 9.44
C PHE A 355 25.14 -2.09 8.35
N ARG A 356 23.80 -2.01 8.19
CA ARG A 356 23.05 -2.61 7.09
C ARG A 356 22.42 -1.53 6.22
N ARG A 357 22.10 -1.86 4.99
CA ARG A 357 21.29 -0.98 4.15
C ARG A 357 19.95 -0.71 4.85
N TYR A 358 19.49 0.55 4.78
CA TYR A 358 18.33 1.07 5.46
C TYR A 358 18.43 1.21 6.98
N ASP A 359 19.62 1.05 7.58
CA ASP A 359 19.81 1.51 8.95
C ASP A 359 19.59 3.04 9.00
N LYS A 360 18.84 3.50 10.00
CA LYS A 360 18.61 4.91 10.27
C LYS A 360 19.80 5.47 11.02
N ILE A 361 20.36 6.54 10.51
CA ILE A 361 21.57 7.16 11.04
C ILE A 361 21.44 8.67 11.13
N LYS A 362 22.35 9.31 11.86
CA LYS A 362 22.52 10.75 11.92
C LYS A 362 23.91 11.10 11.41
N TYR A 363 24.02 12.06 10.51
CA TYR A 363 25.26 12.64 10.02
C TYR A 363 25.09 14.15 9.85
N LEU A 364 26.02 14.96 10.38
CA LEU A 364 25.95 16.43 10.39
C LEU A 364 24.57 16.99 10.83
N GLY A 365 24.00 16.40 11.87
CA GLY A 365 22.67 16.82 12.36
C GLY A 365 21.49 16.26 11.57
N VAL A 366 21.68 15.81 10.33
CA VAL A 366 20.62 15.31 9.44
C VAL A 366 20.33 13.83 9.70
N THR A 367 19.05 13.50 9.80
CA THR A 367 18.58 12.11 9.88
C THR A 367 18.43 11.53 8.47
N CYS A 368 19.12 10.43 8.19
CA CYS A 368 19.15 9.80 6.88
C CYS A 368 19.24 8.27 6.98
N PHE A 369 19.31 7.59 5.84
CA PHE A 369 19.35 6.13 5.75
C PHE A 369 20.55 5.64 4.94
N VAL A 370 21.11 4.50 5.33
CA VAL A 370 22.19 3.87 4.59
C VAL A 370 21.65 3.29 3.28
N LYS A 371 22.05 3.86 2.14
CA LYS A 371 21.67 3.41 0.79
C LYS A 371 22.68 2.40 0.22
N GLY A 372 23.96 2.75 0.27
CA GLY A 372 25.05 1.93 -0.23
C GLY A 372 26.16 1.78 0.80
N ARG A 373 26.88 0.67 0.74
CA ARG A 373 27.98 0.35 1.66
C ARG A 373 29.15 -0.15 0.84
N ARG A 374 30.33 0.40 1.09
CA ARG A 374 31.59 -0.06 0.49
C ARG A 374 32.42 -0.78 1.56
N SER A 375 33.18 -1.79 1.17
CA SER A 375 34.10 -2.50 2.08
C SER A 375 35.13 -1.57 2.72
N SER A 376 35.52 -0.50 2.00
CA SER A 376 36.41 0.57 2.50
C SER A 376 35.84 1.37 3.70
N GLY A 377 34.57 1.15 4.06
CA GLY A 377 33.89 1.87 5.15
C GLY A 377 33.21 3.17 4.73
N ASN A 378 33.25 3.54 3.45
CA ASN A 378 32.56 4.73 2.96
C ASN A 378 31.12 4.36 2.52
N PHE A 379 30.13 5.17 2.94
CA PHE A 379 28.74 4.87 2.74
C PHE A 379 28.03 5.93 1.90
N VAL A 380 27.10 5.49 1.07
CA VAL A 380 26.16 6.36 0.37
C VAL A 380 24.93 6.50 1.23
N LEU A 381 24.53 7.73 1.51
CA LEU A 381 23.36 8.06 2.34
C LEU A 381 22.19 8.54 1.49
N SER A 382 20.98 8.36 1.99
CA SER A 382 19.76 8.77 1.30
C SER A 382 18.72 9.31 2.27
N ASP A 383 17.78 10.05 1.72
CA ASP A 383 16.51 10.39 2.37
C ASP A 383 15.59 9.16 2.49
N ILE A 384 14.38 9.39 2.98
CA ILE A 384 13.35 8.34 3.10
C ILE A 384 12.88 7.83 1.73
N ASP A 385 12.94 8.64 0.69
CA ASP A 385 12.57 8.31 -0.68
C ASP A 385 13.66 7.57 -1.44
N ASN A 386 14.75 7.24 -0.76
CA ASN A 386 15.91 6.59 -1.31
C ASN A 386 16.63 7.44 -2.39
N LYS A 387 16.44 8.77 -2.38
CA LYS A 387 17.25 9.70 -3.14
C LYS A 387 18.57 9.92 -2.40
N SER A 388 19.68 9.90 -3.09
CA SER A 388 20.99 10.16 -2.47
C SER A 388 21.10 11.59 -2.02
N ILE A 389 21.59 11.80 -0.79
CA ILE A 389 21.85 13.12 -0.22
C ILE A 389 23.32 13.46 -0.49
N ASP A 390 23.56 14.62 -1.05
CA ASP A 390 24.91 15.18 -1.16
C ASP A 390 25.20 16.12 0.01
N PHE A 391 26.07 15.68 0.89
CA PHE A 391 26.42 16.45 2.09
C PHE A 391 27.49 17.51 1.87
N ARG A 392 28.04 17.64 0.64
CA ARG A 392 29.02 18.70 0.34
C ARG A 392 28.45 20.10 0.57
N THR A 393 27.17 20.28 0.30
CA THR A 393 26.44 21.54 0.54
C THR A 393 26.34 21.90 2.04
N LEU A 394 26.53 20.92 2.92
CA LEU A 394 26.51 21.07 4.37
C LEU A 394 27.93 20.97 4.98
N GLY A 395 28.98 21.16 4.18
CA GLY A 395 30.37 21.06 4.63
C GLY A 395 30.85 19.64 4.93
N GLY A 396 30.14 18.62 4.45
CA GLY A 396 30.46 17.22 4.69
C GLY A 396 30.98 16.47 3.46
N LEU A 397 31.13 15.16 3.62
CA LEU A 397 31.57 14.27 2.55
C LEU A 397 30.37 13.66 1.83
N SER A 398 30.41 13.59 0.50
CA SER A 398 29.38 12.92 -0.32
C SER A 398 29.20 11.43 0.08
N ASN A 399 30.31 10.77 0.42
CA ASN A 399 30.32 9.38 0.91
C ASN A 399 31.08 9.30 2.23
N PRO A 400 30.44 9.65 3.36
CA PRO A 400 31.12 9.68 4.66
C PRO A 400 31.57 8.30 5.11
N ASN A 401 32.68 8.28 5.88
CA ASN A 401 33.15 7.07 6.53
C ASN A 401 32.21 6.68 7.68
N TYR A 402 32.05 5.37 7.92
CA TYR A 402 31.16 4.84 8.96
C TYR A 402 31.47 5.38 10.37
N LYS A 403 32.74 5.76 10.63
CA LYS A 403 33.19 6.34 11.93
C LYS A 403 32.48 7.68 12.24
N LEU A 404 32.06 8.41 11.22
CA LEU A 404 31.35 9.69 11.35
C LEU A 404 29.84 9.53 11.51
N LEU A 405 29.33 8.31 11.45
CA LEU A 405 27.89 8.02 11.43
C LEU A 405 27.40 7.57 12.80
N THR A 406 26.38 8.25 13.32
CA THR A 406 25.69 7.81 14.54
C THR A 406 24.46 6.99 14.18
N ARG A 407 24.41 5.72 14.62
CA ARG A 407 23.28 4.84 14.35
C ARG A 407 22.14 5.14 15.31
N LEU A 408 21.00 5.60 14.77
CA LEU A 408 19.78 5.86 15.53
C LEU A 408 18.93 4.60 15.70
N ASN A 409 18.73 3.86 14.59
CA ASN A 409 17.91 2.65 14.62
C ASN A 409 18.40 1.62 13.60
N ALA A 410 18.21 0.34 13.90
CA ALA A 410 18.49 -0.75 12.97
C ALA A 410 17.40 -0.83 11.90
N ARG A 411 17.78 -1.32 10.69
CA ARG A 411 16.81 -1.51 9.61
C ARG A 411 15.62 -2.37 10.05
N GLY A 412 14.44 -1.91 9.67
CA GLY A 412 13.20 -2.68 9.68
C GLY A 412 12.68 -2.95 8.27
N SER A 413 11.46 -3.43 8.18
CA SER A 413 10.70 -3.51 6.91
C SER A 413 10.04 -2.17 6.55
N THR A 414 10.12 -1.19 7.44
CA THR A 414 9.55 0.14 7.30
C THR A 414 10.60 1.16 7.73
N LEU A 415 10.87 2.14 6.88
CA LEU A 415 11.61 3.34 7.23
C LEU A 415 10.65 4.32 7.87
N SER A 416 11.11 5.14 8.82
CA SER A 416 10.29 6.17 9.46
C SER A 416 11.10 7.41 9.77
N ILE A 417 10.51 8.56 9.53
CA ILE A 417 10.93 9.86 10.05
C ILE A 417 9.75 10.53 10.73
N LYS A 418 10.01 11.49 11.56
CA LYS A 418 8.98 12.26 12.25
C LYS A 418 9.01 13.69 11.73
N GLU A 419 7.86 14.19 11.32
CA GLU A 419 7.70 15.54 10.83
C GLU A 419 6.62 16.29 11.61
N LYS A 420 6.68 17.61 11.61
CA LYS A 420 5.61 18.46 12.13
C LYS A 420 4.67 18.81 10.96
N LEU A 421 3.38 18.77 11.21
CA LEU A 421 2.40 19.25 10.24
C LEU A 421 2.57 20.77 10.14
N LEU A 422 3.02 21.23 8.97
CA LEU A 422 3.05 22.66 8.64
C LEU A 422 1.74 22.96 7.91
N VAL A 423 0.81 23.58 8.60
CA VAL A 423 -0.36 24.17 7.95
C VAL A 423 0.07 25.56 7.51
N LYS A 424 0.16 25.74 6.20
CA LYS A 424 0.34 27.04 5.57
C LYS A 424 -1.01 27.73 5.44
#